data_617984752b88d501a9dc623508860865
#
_entry.id   617984752b88d501a9dc623508860865
#
_cell.length_a   1.000
_cell.length_b   1.000
_cell.length_c   1.000
_cell.angle_alpha   90.00
_cell.angle_beta   90.00
_cell.angle_gamma   90.00
#
_symmetry.space_group_name_H-M   'P 1'
#
loop_
_entity.id
_entity.type
_entity.pdbx_description
1 polymer ?
#
loop_
_entity_poly.entity_id
_entity_poly.type
_entity_poly.pdbx_seq_one_letter_code
_entity_poly.pdbx_strand_id
1 'polypeptide(L)'
;MFHVMCQSIIREIERSCKVILGQVRVRSKRKTTFSNHWMRKYPNLIRDYIPKAPNQLWVSDITYIEMAGCFAYLALVTDAYSHKIVGWELAPSLRACNALAALKMALNSLPEGYSGLIHHSDRGSQYCSASYVNLLTQHKVQISMTESGDPLENAIAERINGILKTEWIYDVKLKSWQETINFISRIIDLYNNQRPHQSISYMVPALVHQTNIKTERKWKNYYRKRNVLNEEVSIFEPKCKGTAGLKHSIPDNVKLI
;
A
#
# COMPACT_ATOMS: atom_id res chain seq x y z
N MET A 1 -20.12 8.37 -20.95
CA MET A 1 -18.73 8.73 -20.58
C MET A 1 -18.66 10.07 -19.84
N PHE A 2 -19.25 11.16 -20.33
CA PHE A 2 -19.24 12.50 -19.69
C PHE A 2 -19.87 12.55 -18.29
N HIS A 3 -20.94 11.79 -18.02
CA HIS A 3 -21.69 11.89 -16.76
C HIS A 3 -20.88 11.38 -15.54
N VAL A 4 -20.08 10.34 -15.69
CA VAL A 4 -19.25 9.78 -14.60
C VAL A 4 -18.03 10.68 -14.33
N MET A 5 -17.43 11.25 -15.37
CA MET A 5 -16.35 12.25 -15.22
C MET A 5 -16.85 13.50 -14.49
N CYS A 6 -18.04 13.97 -14.82
CA CYS A 6 -18.66 15.13 -14.19
C CYS A 6 -18.91 14.89 -12.68
N GLN A 7 -19.42 13.73 -12.30
CA GLN A 7 -19.61 13.37 -10.89
C GLN A 7 -18.31 13.24 -10.10
N SER A 8 -17.23 12.74 -10.71
CA SER A 8 -15.91 12.67 -10.07
C SER A 8 -15.35 14.08 -9.80
N ILE A 9 -15.45 14.97 -10.78
CA ILE A 9 -15.01 16.38 -10.66
C ILE A 9 -15.85 17.12 -9.62
N ILE A 10 -17.17 16.96 -9.64
CA ILE A 10 -18.08 17.60 -8.67
C ILE A 10 -17.72 17.13 -7.23
N ARG A 11 -17.50 15.83 -7.02
CA ARG A 11 -17.08 15.31 -5.71
C ARG A 11 -15.71 15.81 -5.27
N GLU A 12 -14.77 16.01 -6.18
CA GLU A 12 -13.45 16.59 -5.90
C GLU A 12 -13.59 18.06 -5.46
N ILE A 13 -14.44 18.84 -6.14
CA ILE A 13 -14.77 20.23 -5.79
C ILE A 13 -15.47 20.28 -4.43
N GLU A 14 -16.48 19.44 -4.19
CA GLU A 14 -17.18 19.35 -2.91
C GLU A 14 -16.24 18.96 -1.76
N ARG A 15 -15.30 18.05 -2.02
CA ARG A 15 -14.28 17.66 -1.04
C ARG A 15 -13.33 18.81 -0.71
N SER A 16 -12.87 19.54 -1.73
CA SER A 16 -12.05 20.73 -1.57
C SER A 16 -12.79 21.82 -0.78
N CYS A 17 -14.05 22.03 -1.06
CA CYS A 17 -14.90 22.95 -0.30
C CYS A 17 -15.07 22.50 1.17
N LYS A 18 -15.29 21.19 1.43
CA LYS A 18 -15.39 20.65 2.80
C LYS A 18 -14.07 20.81 3.59
N VAL A 19 -12.92 20.67 2.93
CA VAL A 19 -11.61 20.92 3.53
C VAL A 19 -11.44 22.40 3.91
N ILE A 20 -11.82 23.30 3.02
CA ILE A 20 -11.75 24.75 3.25
C ILE A 20 -12.68 25.17 4.40
N LEU A 21 -13.84 24.53 4.54
CA LEU A 21 -14.80 24.80 5.61
C LEU A 21 -14.48 24.08 6.94
N GLY A 22 -13.35 23.40 7.06
CA GLY A 22 -12.94 22.73 8.30
C GLY A 22 -13.79 21.53 8.71
N GLN A 23 -14.61 20.99 7.83
CA GLN A 23 -15.53 19.86 8.11
C GLN A 23 -14.93 18.48 7.80
N VAL A 24 -13.61 18.34 7.79
CA VAL A 24 -12.98 17.02 7.64
C VAL A 24 -13.20 16.20 8.91
N ARG A 25 -14.12 15.25 8.88
CA ARG A 25 -14.26 14.25 9.94
C ARG A 25 -13.01 13.37 9.96
N VAL A 26 -12.16 13.54 10.98
CA VAL A 26 -11.08 12.59 11.28
C VAL A 26 -11.72 11.30 11.76
N ARG A 27 -11.80 10.28 10.90
CA ARG A 27 -12.27 8.96 11.30
C ARG A 27 -11.12 8.20 11.95
N SER A 28 -11.37 7.57 13.10
CA SER A 28 -10.39 6.73 13.77
C SER A 28 -9.96 5.57 12.85
N LYS A 29 -8.66 5.41 12.62
CA LYS A 29 -8.12 4.29 11.84
C LYS A 29 -8.16 3.02 12.69
N ARG A 30 -8.94 2.01 12.30
CA ARG A 30 -8.87 0.67 12.90
C ARG A 30 -7.61 -0.05 12.41
N LYS A 31 -6.95 -0.75 13.32
CA LYS A 31 -5.83 -1.63 12.97
C LYS A 31 -6.37 -2.87 12.25
N THR A 32 -5.94 -3.09 11.03
CA THR A 32 -6.24 -4.29 10.22
C THR A 32 -5.06 -5.26 10.18
N THR A 33 -3.89 -4.82 10.62
CA THR A 33 -2.65 -5.58 10.58
C THR A 33 -2.24 -6.02 11.97
N PHE A 34 -2.00 -7.32 12.14
CA PHE A 34 -1.37 -7.93 13.30
C PHE A 34 0.00 -8.48 12.87
N SER A 35 1.06 -7.67 13.06
CA SER A 35 2.42 -8.00 12.62
C SER A 35 3.28 -8.70 13.68
N ASN A 36 2.85 -8.66 14.96
CA ASN A 36 3.57 -9.29 16.07
C ASN A 36 3.12 -10.74 16.25
N HIS A 37 3.60 -11.64 15.40
CA HIS A 37 3.33 -13.07 15.42
C HIS A 37 4.60 -13.86 15.08
N TRP A 38 4.60 -15.16 15.39
CA TRP A 38 5.74 -16.09 15.23
C TRP A 38 5.98 -16.56 13.79
N MET A 39 5.02 -16.38 12.87
CA MET A 39 5.12 -16.86 11.49
C MET A 39 6.29 -16.20 10.74
N ARG A 40 6.85 -16.93 9.77
CA ARG A 40 7.97 -16.47 8.92
C ARG A 40 7.60 -15.18 8.19
N LYS A 41 8.53 -14.24 8.22
CA LYS A 41 8.48 -12.97 7.47
C LYS A 41 9.46 -13.03 6.31
N TYR A 42 9.13 -12.36 5.22
CA TYR A 42 9.92 -12.36 4.00
C TYR A 42 10.58 -10.99 3.81
N PRO A 43 11.74 -10.92 3.09
CA PRO A 43 12.45 -9.66 2.87
C PRO A 43 11.65 -8.72 1.96
N ASN A 44 11.99 -7.43 2.01
CA ASN A 44 11.46 -6.44 1.08
C ASN A 44 12.25 -6.48 -0.24
N LEU A 45 11.63 -7.01 -1.29
CA LEU A 45 12.22 -7.12 -2.63
C LEU A 45 11.96 -5.89 -3.50
N ILE A 46 11.15 -4.92 -3.02
CA ILE A 46 10.66 -3.83 -3.87
C ILE A 46 11.20 -2.45 -3.50
N ARG A 47 12.17 -2.36 -2.58
CA ARG A 47 12.72 -1.08 -2.13
C ARG A 47 13.17 -0.18 -3.29
N ASP A 48 13.86 -0.75 -4.27
CA ASP A 48 14.34 -0.06 -5.47
C ASP A 48 13.71 -0.60 -6.76
N TYR A 49 12.72 -1.47 -6.62
CA TYR A 49 12.08 -2.12 -7.76
C TYR A 49 11.00 -1.22 -8.38
N ILE A 50 11.06 -1.06 -9.68
CA ILE A 50 10.09 -0.30 -10.48
C ILE A 50 9.52 -1.25 -11.53
N PRO A 51 8.23 -1.65 -11.44
CA PRO A 51 7.63 -2.46 -12.48
C PRO A 51 7.58 -1.68 -13.80
N LYS A 52 7.89 -2.38 -14.90
CA LYS A 52 7.92 -1.83 -16.26
C LYS A 52 6.78 -2.35 -17.13
N ALA A 53 6.04 -3.33 -16.64
CA ALA A 53 4.93 -3.96 -17.31
C ALA A 53 3.90 -4.49 -16.30
N PRO A 54 2.65 -4.76 -16.72
CA PRO A 54 1.66 -5.44 -15.90
C PRO A 54 2.16 -6.81 -15.40
N ASN A 55 1.65 -7.23 -14.26
CA ASN A 55 1.91 -8.53 -13.61
C ASN A 55 3.35 -8.73 -13.11
N GLN A 56 4.22 -7.72 -13.15
CA GLN A 56 5.55 -7.82 -12.55
C GLN A 56 5.54 -7.62 -11.03
N LEU A 57 4.64 -6.80 -10.53
CA LEU A 57 4.49 -6.53 -9.10
C LEU A 57 3.01 -6.38 -8.75
N TRP A 58 2.54 -7.22 -7.83
CA TRP A 58 1.26 -7.05 -7.18
C TRP A 58 1.44 -6.60 -5.74
N VAL A 59 0.59 -5.69 -5.30
CA VAL A 59 0.54 -5.20 -3.93
C VAL A 59 -0.80 -5.58 -3.31
N SER A 60 -0.77 -6.03 -2.06
CA SER A 60 -1.98 -6.44 -1.35
C SER A 60 -2.14 -5.70 -0.04
N ASP A 61 -3.38 -5.38 0.29
CA ASP A 61 -3.76 -4.79 1.57
C ASP A 61 -5.21 -5.16 1.91
N ILE A 62 -5.54 -5.11 3.21
CA ILE A 62 -6.89 -5.33 3.72
C ILE A 62 -7.39 -4.05 4.36
N THR A 63 -8.55 -3.62 3.94
CA THR A 63 -9.21 -2.46 4.52
C THR A 63 -10.57 -2.82 5.11
N TYR A 64 -11.03 -2.10 6.15
CA TYR A 64 -12.36 -2.29 6.70
C TYR A 64 -13.38 -1.36 6.04
N ILE A 65 -14.62 -1.83 5.96
CA ILE A 65 -15.79 -1.11 5.47
C ILE A 65 -16.83 -1.09 6.57
N GLU A 66 -17.31 0.08 6.92
CA GLU A 66 -18.37 0.26 7.90
C GLU A 66 -19.73 -0.05 7.26
N MET A 67 -20.48 -0.93 7.91
CA MET A 67 -21.85 -1.28 7.57
C MET A 67 -22.78 -0.93 8.74
N ALA A 68 -24.09 -1.01 8.54
CA ALA A 68 -25.05 -0.79 9.61
C ALA A 68 -24.87 -1.81 10.73
N GLY A 69 -24.25 -1.38 11.85
CA GLY A 69 -24.04 -2.19 13.05
C GLY A 69 -22.89 -3.17 13.05
N CYS A 70 -22.11 -3.29 11.95
CA CYS A 70 -20.96 -4.18 11.87
C CYS A 70 -19.86 -3.66 10.92
N PHE A 71 -18.79 -4.44 10.76
CA PHE A 71 -17.71 -4.17 9.82
C PHE A 71 -17.54 -5.33 8.85
N ALA A 72 -17.28 -5.00 7.60
CA ALA A 72 -16.74 -5.91 6.60
C ALA A 72 -15.25 -5.59 6.34
N TYR A 73 -14.53 -6.56 5.83
CA TYR A 73 -13.12 -6.45 5.49
C TYR A 73 -12.95 -6.75 4.01
N LEU A 74 -12.38 -5.79 3.29
CA LEU A 74 -12.11 -5.91 1.87
C LEU A 74 -10.62 -6.18 1.68
N ALA A 75 -10.29 -7.38 1.21
CA ALA A 75 -8.95 -7.75 0.76
C ALA A 75 -8.81 -7.38 -0.72
N LEU A 76 -7.76 -6.67 -1.09
CA LEU A 76 -7.45 -6.28 -2.45
C LEU A 76 -6.08 -6.82 -2.87
N VAL A 77 -5.99 -7.25 -4.12
CA VAL A 77 -4.73 -7.51 -4.85
C VAL A 77 -4.71 -6.57 -6.04
N THR A 78 -3.68 -5.75 -6.14
CA THR A 78 -3.59 -4.69 -7.14
C THR A 78 -2.29 -4.78 -7.91
N ASP A 79 -2.34 -4.67 -9.22
CA ASP A 79 -1.17 -4.55 -10.08
C ASP A 79 -0.54 -3.17 -9.91
N ALA A 80 0.73 -3.13 -9.51
CA ALA A 80 1.42 -1.89 -9.19
C ALA A 80 1.77 -1.03 -10.40
N TYR A 81 1.84 -1.63 -11.60
CA TYR A 81 2.11 -0.92 -12.83
C TYR A 81 0.87 -0.22 -13.38
N SER A 82 -0.20 -0.98 -13.55
CA SER A 82 -1.45 -0.48 -14.15
C SER A 82 -2.43 0.11 -13.14
N HIS A 83 -2.22 -0.14 -11.84
CA HIS A 83 -3.15 0.18 -10.76
C HIS A 83 -4.49 -0.60 -10.82
N LYS A 84 -4.59 -1.62 -11.68
CA LYS A 84 -5.78 -2.45 -11.78
C LYS A 84 -5.92 -3.33 -10.56
N ILE A 85 -7.10 -3.37 -9.98
CA ILE A 85 -7.47 -4.37 -8.98
C ILE A 85 -7.70 -5.69 -9.72
N VAL A 86 -6.78 -6.64 -9.51
CA VAL A 86 -6.78 -7.95 -10.19
C VAL A 86 -7.45 -9.05 -9.38
N GLY A 87 -7.61 -8.84 -8.07
CA GLY A 87 -8.34 -9.74 -7.20
C GLY A 87 -8.88 -9.02 -5.98
N TRP A 88 -10.04 -9.48 -5.49
CA TRP A 88 -10.65 -8.91 -4.30
C TRP A 88 -11.57 -9.92 -3.61
N GLU A 89 -11.77 -9.72 -2.30
CA GLU A 89 -12.72 -10.49 -1.50
C GLU A 89 -13.28 -9.60 -0.39
N LEU A 90 -14.61 -9.63 -0.22
CA LEU A 90 -15.30 -8.99 0.90
C LEU A 90 -15.69 -10.04 1.92
N ALA A 91 -15.30 -9.88 3.18
CA ALA A 91 -15.51 -10.87 4.22
C ALA A 91 -15.93 -10.24 5.55
N PRO A 92 -16.66 -11.00 6.41
CA PRO A 92 -17.07 -10.51 7.71
C PRO A 92 -15.94 -10.53 8.76
N SER A 93 -14.77 -11.06 8.42
CA SER A 93 -13.66 -11.25 9.36
C SER A 93 -12.30 -11.10 8.69
N LEU A 94 -11.24 -10.91 9.50
CA LEU A 94 -9.85 -10.82 9.06
C LEU A 94 -9.16 -12.20 8.92
N ARG A 95 -9.91 -13.27 8.65
CA ARG A 95 -9.30 -14.60 8.49
C ARG A 95 -8.44 -14.68 7.22
N ALA A 96 -7.35 -15.45 7.30
CA ALA A 96 -6.41 -15.63 6.19
C ALA A 96 -7.08 -16.21 4.91
N CYS A 97 -8.14 -17.02 5.07
CA CYS A 97 -8.89 -17.57 3.93
C CYS A 97 -9.49 -16.49 3.02
N ASN A 98 -9.79 -15.30 3.56
CA ASN A 98 -10.38 -14.22 2.78
C ASN A 98 -9.32 -13.53 1.90
N ALA A 99 -8.14 -13.23 2.45
CA ALA A 99 -7.00 -12.78 1.65
C ALA A 99 -6.60 -13.81 0.59
N LEU A 100 -6.68 -15.11 0.94
CA LEU A 100 -6.43 -16.22 0.02
C LEU A 100 -7.43 -16.27 -1.13
N ALA A 101 -8.72 -15.96 -0.90
CA ALA A 101 -9.74 -15.91 -1.95
C ALA A 101 -9.44 -14.76 -2.94
N ALA A 102 -9.07 -13.57 -2.45
CA ALA A 102 -8.65 -12.46 -3.29
C ALA A 102 -7.41 -12.82 -4.14
N LEU A 103 -6.41 -13.50 -3.53
CA LEU A 103 -5.23 -13.96 -4.24
C LEU A 103 -5.56 -15.00 -5.32
N LYS A 104 -6.42 -15.97 -5.03
CA LYS A 104 -6.89 -16.96 -6.01
C LYS A 104 -7.56 -16.31 -7.21
N MET A 105 -8.43 -15.32 -6.98
CA MET A 105 -9.05 -14.55 -8.06
C MET A 105 -7.99 -13.87 -8.94
N ALA A 106 -6.98 -13.24 -8.32
CA ALA A 106 -5.90 -12.58 -9.03
C ALA A 106 -5.07 -13.58 -9.87
N LEU A 107 -4.65 -14.70 -9.27
CA LEU A 107 -3.85 -15.74 -9.94
C LEU A 107 -4.59 -16.37 -11.14
N ASN A 108 -5.90 -16.52 -11.05
CA ASN A 108 -6.72 -17.03 -12.16
C ASN A 108 -6.76 -16.08 -13.35
N SER A 109 -6.39 -14.81 -13.18
CA SER A 109 -6.30 -13.84 -14.28
C SER A 109 -4.94 -13.83 -14.99
N LEU A 110 -3.94 -14.54 -14.46
CA LEU A 110 -2.62 -14.64 -15.09
C LEU A 110 -2.67 -15.59 -16.31
N PRO A 111 -1.89 -15.29 -17.35
CA PRO A 111 -1.64 -16.24 -18.41
C PRO A 111 -1.03 -17.55 -17.88
N GLU A 112 -1.36 -18.67 -18.49
CA GLU A 112 -0.78 -19.97 -18.14
C GLU A 112 0.76 -19.94 -18.28
N GLY A 113 1.46 -20.47 -17.26
CA GLY A 113 2.93 -20.49 -17.26
C GLY A 113 3.60 -19.14 -16.97
N TYR A 114 2.85 -18.12 -16.58
CA TYR A 114 3.44 -16.81 -16.24
C TYR A 114 4.46 -16.94 -15.09
N SER A 115 5.59 -16.23 -15.21
CA SER A 115 6.68 -16.23 -14.22
C SER A 115 7.24 -14.83 -14.01
N GLY A 116 7.95 -14.63 -12.89
CA GLY A 116 8.59 -13.34 -12.58
C GLY A 116 7.71 -12.35 -11.82
N LEU A 117 6.52 -12.77 -11.36
CA LEU A 117 5.67 -11.96 -10.51
C LEU A 117 6.25 -11.86 -9.09
N ILE A 118 6.29 -10.65 -8.55
CA ILE A 118 6.53 -10.36 -7.14
C ILE A 118 5.19 -9.99 -6.50
N HIS A 119 4.85 -10.64 -5.38
CA HIS A 119 3.72 -10.28 -4.54
C HIS A 119 4.22 -9.57 -3.28
N HIS A 120 3.79 -8.35 -3.04
CA HIS A 120 4.16 -7.55 -1.88
C HIS A 120 2.96 -7.25 -0.98
N SER A 121 3.17 -7.38 0.32
CA SER A 121 2.16 -7.08 1.35
C SER A 121 2.81 -6.54 2.62
N ASP A 122 1.99 -6.11 3.57
CA ASP A 122 2.46 -5.91 4.95
C ASP A 122 2.78 -7.27 5.61
N ARG A 123 3.26 -7.22 6.87
CA ARG A 123 3.56 -8.42 7.69
C ARG A 123 2.35 -8.94 8.46
N GLY A 124 1.15 -8.71 7.97
CA GLY A 124 -0.07 -9.22 8.61
C GLY A 124 -0.11 -10.75 8.65
N SER A 125 -0.70 -11.30 9.73
CA SER A 125 -0.81 -12.75 9.92
C SER A 125 -1.51 -13.46 8.75
N GLN A 126 -2.39 -12.77 8.04
CA GLN A 126 -3.08 -13.28 6.87
C GLN A 126 -2.11 -13.64 5.74
N TYR A 127 -1.16 -12.76 5.45
CA TYR A 127 -0.17 -12.92 4.39
C TYR A 127 0.98 -13.86 4.76
N CYS A 128 1.25 -14.00 6.08
CA CYS A 128 2.25 -14.93 6.59
C CYS A 128 1.70 -16.35 6.81
N SER A 129 0.39 -16.58 6.63
CA SER A 129 -0.23 -17.89 6.83
C SER A 129 0.31 -18.94 5.85
N ALA A 130 0.46 -20.18 6.31
CA ALA A 130 0.98 -21.27 5.49
C ALA A 130 0.19 -21.48 4.19
N SER A 131 -1.14 -21.36 4.23
CA SER A 131 -1.99 -21.50 3.05
C SER A 131 -1.74 -20.40 2.02
N TYR A 132 -1.50 -19.15 2.46
CA TYR A 132 -1.21 -18.03 1.58
C TYR A 132 0.17 -18.17 0.92
N VAL A 133 1.17 -18.47 1.73
CA VAL A 133 2.56 -18.69 1.28
C VAL A 133 2.65 -19.88 0.33
N ASN A 134 2.00 -21.00 0.66
CA ASN A 134 2.00 -22.19 -0.20
C ASN A 134 1.38 -21.90 -1.57
N LEU A 135 0.28 -21.13 -1.63
CA LEU A 135 -0.34 -20.78 -2.90
C LEU A 135 0.60 -19.92 -3.77
N LEU A 136 1.26 -18.91 -3.19
CA LEU A 136 2.26 -18.11 -3.92
C LEU A 136 3.42 -18.97 -4.42
N THR A 137 3.92 -19.87 -3.58
CA THR A 137 5.03 -20.79 -3.94
C THR A 137 4.65 -21.75 -5.06
N GLN A 138 3.44 -22.32 -5.02
CA GLN A 138 2.92 -23.20 -6.08
C GLN A 138 2.87 -22.49 -7.44
N HIS A 139 2.53 -21.21 -7.45
CA HIS A 139 2.50 -20.38 -8.65
C HIS A 139 3.86 -19.72 -8.97
N LYS A 140 4.95 -20.10 -8.28
CA LYS A 140 6.30 -19.54 -8.46
C LYS A 140 6.37 -18.01 -8.32
N VAL A 141 5.49 -17.45 -7.51
CA VAL A 141 5.44 -16.02 -7.21
C VAL A 141 6.44 -15.69 -6.10
N GLN A 142 7.27 -14.68 -6.30
CA GLN A 142 8.21 -14.20 -5.29
C GLN A 142 7.48 -13.45 -4.19
N ILE A 143 7.82 -13.73 -2.93
CA ILE A 143 7.15 -13.15 -1.77
C ILE A 143 8.00 -12.01 -1.23
N SER A 144 7.39 -10.83 -1.11
CA SER A 144 7.97 -9.62 -0.56
C SER A 144 7.08 -9.06 0.54
N MET A 145 7.67 -8.55 1.62
CA MET A 145 6.92 -7.92 2.72
C MET A 145 7.57 -6.63 3.16
N THR A 146 6.78 -5.69 3.72
CA THR A 146 7.31 -4.48 4.35
C THR A 146 8.30 -4.84 5.46
N GLU A 147 9.38 -4.07 5.64
CA GLU A 147 10.37 -4.30 6.70
C GLU A 147 10.17 -3.42 7.93
N SER A 148 9.88 -2.17 7.65
CA SER A 148 9.62 -1.18 8.67
C SER A 148 8.14 -0.90 8.75
N GLY A 149 7.43 -0.63 9.65
CA GLY A 149 6.00 -0.22 9.59
C GLY A 149 5.76 1.09 8.84
N ASP A 150 6.64 1.44 7.89
CA ASP A 150 6.54 2.66 7.09
C ASP A 150 5.42 2.50 6.05
N PRO A 151 4.38 3.36 6.09
CA PRO A 151 3.28 3.35 5.13
C PRO A 151 3.74 3.44 3.66
N LEU A 152 4.90 4.06 3.43
CA LEU A 152 5.43 4.23 2.07
C LEU A 152 5.89 2.92 1.44
N GLU A 153 6.15 1.88 2.22
CA GLU A 153 6.51 0.55 1.71
C GLU A 153 5.32 -0.14 1.00
N ASN A 154 4.06 0.22 1.33
CA ASN A 154 2.86 -0.28 0.64
C ASN A 154 1.94 0.84 0.13
N ALA A 155 2.52 1.97 -0.24
CA ALA A 155 1.81 3.20 -0.58
C ALA A 155 0.79 3.05 -1.74
N ILE A 156 1.05 2.16 -2.70
CA ILE A 156 0.14 1.92 -3.83
C ILE A 156 -1.16 1.27 -3.33
N ALA A 157 -1.08 0.21 -2.53
CA ALA A 157 -2.25 -0.46 -1.99
C ALA A 157 -3.05 0.46 -1.06
N GLU A 158 -2.38 1.21 -0.17
CA GLU A 158 -3.02 2.20 0.69
C GLU A 158 -3.72 3.30 -0.10
N ARG A 159 -3.10 3.79 -1.18
CA ARG A 159 -3.69 4.80 -2.06
C ARG A 159 -4.97 4.31 -2.72
N ILE A 160 -4.99 3.08 -3.21
CA ILE A 160 -6.16 2.51 -3.88
C ILE A 160 -7.29 2.27 -2.88
N ASN A 161 -7.00 1.75 -1.71
CA ASN A 161 -7.96 1.66 -0.61
C ASN A 161 -8.54 3.04 -0.23
N GLY A 162 -7.69 4.06 -0.17
CA GLY A 162 -8.09 5.44 0.08
C GLY A 162 -9.05 5.96 -0.99
N ILE A 163 -8.77 5.72 -2.27
CA ILE A 163 -9.61 6.13 -3.41
C ILE A 163 -10.99 5.46 -3.32
N LEU A 164 -11.05 4.14 -3.17
CA LEU A 164 -12.34 3.44 -3.05
C LEU A 164 -13.18 3.97 -1.91
N LYS A 165 -12.56 4.20 -0.75
CA LYS A 165 -13.25 4.73 0.43
C LYS A 165 -13.76 6.15 0.22
N THR A 166 -12.89 7.04 -0.27
CA THR A 166 -13.21 8.47 -0.32
C THR A 166 -14.10 8.85 -1.50
N GLU A 167 -14.03 8.12 -2.61
CA GLU A 167 -14.80 8.47 -3.79
C GLU A 167 -16.18 7.77 -3.83
N TRP A 168 -16.34 6.62 -3.15
CA TRP A 168 -17.58 5.85 -3.22
C TRP A 168 -18.12 5.38 -1.87
N ILE A 169 -17.27 4.75 -1.01
CA ILE A 169 -17.78 4.00 0.15
C ILE A 169 -18.29 4.93 1.25
N TYR A 170 -17.59 6.03 1.52
CA TYR A 170 -17.92 6.90 2.66
C TYR A 170 -19.24 7.66 2.51
N ASP A 171 -19.74 7.84 1.31
CA ASP A 171 -20.96 8.57 1.04
C ASP A 171 -22.21 7.66 1.01
N VAL A 172 -22.03 6.33 1.17
CA VAL A 172 -23.12 5.36 1.10
C VAL A 172 -23.32 4.68 2.45
N LYS A 173 -24.58 4.56 2.87
CA LYS A 173 -24.96 3.76 4.04
C LYS A 173 -25.27 2.34 3.59
N LEU A 174 -24.33 1.44 3.81
CA LEU A 174 -24.43 0.02 3.48
C LEU A 174 -25.26 -0.70 4.57
N LYS A 175 -26.41 -1.27 4.19
CA LYS A 175 -27.37 -1.81 5.15
C LYS A 175 -27.33 -3.32 5.26
N SER A 176 -27.05 -4.03 4.18
CA SER A 176 -27.05 -5.49 4.15
C SER A 176 -25.76 -6.04 3.52
N TRP A 177 -25.46 -7.30 3.83
CA TRP A 177 -24.29 -7.99 3.28
C TRP A 177 -24.36 -8.08 1.74
N GLN A 178 -25.51 -8.50 1.20
CA GLN A 178 -25.66 -8.67 -0.24
C GLN A 178 -25.58 -7.34 -1.01
N GLU A 179 -26.17 -6.29 -0.45
CA GLU A 179 -26.05 -4.92 -0.99
C GLU A 179 -24.58 -4.48 -1.01
N THR A 180 -23.84 -4.76 0.06
CA THR A 180 -22.43 -4.38 0.17
C THR A 180 -21.56 -5.12 -0.87
N ILE A 181 -21.73 -6.43 -1.05
CA ILE A 181 -21.00 -7.19 -2.07
C ILE A 181 -21.27 -6.61 -3.46
N ASN A 182 -22.54 -6.41 -3.81
CA ASN A 182 -22.94 -5.89 -5.11
C ASN A 182 -22.36 -4.48 -5.34
N PHE A 183 -22.40 -3.64 -4.31
CA PHE A 183 -21.83 -2.31 -4.35
C PHE A 183 -20.30 -2.33 -4.54
N ILE A 184 -19.59 -3.15 -3.78
CA ILE A 184 -18.13 -3.30 -3.90
C ILE A 184 -17.74 -3.83 -5.29
N SER A 185 -18.43 -4.85 -5.79
CA SER A 185 -18.21 -5.37 -7.13
C SER A 185 -18.35 -4.27 -8.19
N ARG A 186 -19.42 -3.47 -8.09
CA ARG A 186 -19.69 -2.38 -9.02
C ARG A 186 -18.62 -1.27 -8.95
N ILE A 187 -18.20 -0.86 -7.76
CA ILE A 187 -17.19 0.21 -7.66
C ILE A 187 -15.82 -0.25 -8.11
N ILE A 188 -15.46 -1.52 -7.93
CA ILE A 188 -14.22 -2.09 -8.47
C ILE A 188 -14.26 -2.12 -10.00
N ASP A 189 -15.39 -2.48 -10.59
CA ASP A 189 -15.57 -2.41 -12.03
C ASP A 189 -15.44 -0.98 -12.55
N LEU A 190 -16.12 -0.01 -11.93
CA LEU A 190 -16.00 1.42 -12.26
C LEU A 190 -14.56 1.93 -12.10
N TYR A 191 -13.88 1.55 -11.02
CA TYR A 191 -12.49 1.88 -10.78
C TYR A 191 -11.57 1.35 -11.87
N ASN A 192 -11.71 0.09 -12.23
CA ASN A 192 -10.85 -0.56 -13.22
C ASN A 192 -11.08 -0.05 -14.64
N ASN A 193 -12.35 0.15 -15.04
CA ASN A 193 -12.73 0.33 -16.44
C ASN A 193 -13.10 1.77 -16.81
N GLN A 194 -13.38 2.64 -15.83
CA GLN A 194 -13.92 3.99 -16.14
C GLN A 194 -13.19 5.11 -15.42
N ARG A 195 -12.50 4.82 -14.30
CA ARG A 195 -11.83 5.86 -13.52
C ARG A 195 -10.43 6.14 -14.08
N PRO A 196 -10.15 7.36 -14.58
CA PRO A 196 -8.80 7.72 -14.99
C PRO A 196 -7.89 7.97 -13.78
N HIS A 197 -6.62 7.63 -13.91
CA HIS A 197 -5.59 7.85 -12.89
C HIS A 197 -4.50 8.80 -13.38
N GLN A 198 -4.20 9.83 -12.61
CA GLN A 198 -3.13 10.78 -12.93
C GLN A 198 -1.76 10.10 -13.03
N SER A 199 -1.47 9.12 -12.15
CA SER A 199 -0.17 8.43 -12.13
C SER A 199 0.08 7.52 -13.32
N ILE A 200 -0.95 7.18 -14.09
CA ILE A 200 -0.86 6.42 -15.34
C ILE A 200 -1.36 7.26 -16.54
N SER A 201 -0.98 8.54 -16.56
CA SER A 201 -1.26 9.47 -17.64
C SER A 201 -2.75 9.68 -17.93
N TYR A 202 -3.58 9.70 -16.87
CA TYR A 202 -5.04 9.82 -16.94
C TYR A 202 -5.75 8.70 -17.73
N MET A 203 -5.09 7.58 -17.94
CA MET A 203 -5.73 6.37 -18.49
C MET A 203 -6.47 5.60 -17.41
N VAL A 204 -7.32 4.68 -17.84
CA VAL A 204 -8.01 3.75 -16.93
C VAL A 204 -7.15 2.51 -16.67
N PRO A 205 -7.18 1.93 -15.46
CA PRO A 205 -6.35 0.79 -15.08
C PRO A 205 -6.44 -0.40 -16.03
N ALA A 206 -7.64 -0.78 -16.45
CA ALA A 206 -7.84 -1.92 -17.33
C ALA A 206 -7.17 -1.75 -18.70
N LEU A 207 -7.23 -0.54 -19.28
CA LEU A 207 -6.58 -0.25 -20.56
C LEU A 207 -5.06 -0.40 -20.46
N VAL A 208 -4.44 0.19 -19.42
CA VAL A 208 -2.99 0.09 -19.19
C VAL A 208 -2.58 -1.35 -18.93
N HIS A 209 -3.39 -2.12 -18.21
CA HIS A 209 -3.11 -3.52 -17.90
C HIS A 209 -3.14 -4.42 -19.15
N GLN A 210 -4.07 -4.16 -20.07
CA GLN A 210 -4.23 -4.96 -21.30
C GLN A 210 -3.23 -4.62 -22.38
N THR A 211 -2.91 -3.34 -22.52
CA THR A 211 -2.14 -2.83 -23.68
C THR A 211 -0.65 -2.65 -23.38
N ASN A 212 -0.25 -2.77 -22.11
CA ASN A 212 1.14 -2.53 -21.66
C ASN A 212 1.71 -1.18 -22.16
N ILE A 213 0.86 -0.17 -22.25
CA ILE A 213 1.27 1.18 -22.66
C ILE A 213 2.28 1.71 -21.66
N LYS A 214 3.43 2.22 -22.14
CA LYS A 214 4.41 2.87 -21.27
C LYS A 214 3.79 4.11 -20.65
N THR A 215 3.72 4.12 -19.32
CA THR A 215 3.25 5.27 -18.55
C THR A 215 4.45 6.04 -18.01
N GLU A 216 4.45 7.36 -18.18
CA GLU A 216 5.48 8.20 -17.58
C GLU A 216 5.26 8.31 -16.08
N ARG A 217 6.26 7.95 -15.31
CA ARG A 217 6.21 8.05 -13.85
C ARG A 217 6.39 9.50 -13.43
N LYS A 218 5.31 10.18 -13.06
CA LYS A 218 5.30 11.58 -12.59
C LYS A 218 5.72 11.76 -11.13
N TRP A 219 5.98 10.68 -10.39
CA TRP A 219 6.39 10.71 -8.99
C TRP A 219 7.90 10.79 -8.84
N LYS A 220 8.38 11.85 -8.13
CA LYS A 220 9.76 11.91 -7.65
C LYS A 220 9.87 11.02 -6.40
N ASN A 221 10.82 10.07 -6.40
CA ASN A 221 11.10 9.28 -5.22
C ASN A 221 11.86 10.14 -4.20
N TYR A 222 11.18 10.66 -3.20
CA TYR A 222 11.78 11.49 -2.15
C TYR A 222 12.75 10.71 -1.23
N TYR A 223 12.68 9.38 -1.18
CA TYR A 223 13.61 8.53 -0.40
C TYR A 223 15.05 8.61 -0.89
N ARG A 224 15.27 8.70 -2.19
CA ARG A 224 16.63 8.78 -2.75
C ARG A 224 17.41 10.01 -2.28
N LYS A 225 16.74 11.11 -1.93
CA LYS A 225 17.39 12.32 -1.40
C LYS A 225 17.81 12.21 0.08
N ARG A 226 17.09 11.43 0.90
CA ARG A 226 17.42 11.25 2.32
C ARG A 226 18.67 10.40 2.51
N ASN A 227 18.82 9.34 1.74
CA ASN A 227 20.00 8.47 1.86
C ASN A 227 21.29 9.15 1.38
N VAL A 228 21.25 9.97 0.32
CA VAL A 228 22.42 10.73 -0.17
C VAL A 228 22.85 11.79 0.85
N LEU A 229 21.91 12.47 1.52
CA LEU A 229 22.24 13.45 2.55
C LEU A 229 22.83 12.82 3.83
N ASN A 230 22.44 11.59 4.18
CA ASN A 230 23.02 10.87 5.32
C ASN A 230 24.42 10.29 5.02
N GLU A 231 24.73 9.98 3.77
CA GLU A 231 26.10 9.55 3.37
C GLU A 231 27.06 10.75 3.29
N GLU A 232 26.60 11.94 2.89
CA GLU A 232 27.45 13.16 2.87
C GLU A 232 27.71 13.74 4.26
N VAL A 233 26.83 13.54 5.24
CA VAL A 233 27.01 14.01 6.63
C VAL A 233 28.00 13.15 7.44
N SER A 234 28.26 11.91 7.01
CA SER A 234 29.23 11.01 7.68
C SER A 234 30.71 11.32 7.36
N ILE A 235 31.01 12.27 6.47
CA ILE A 235 32.39 12.59 6.04
C ILE A 235 32.96 13.85 6.73
N PHE A 236 32.18 14.56 7.56
CA PHE A 236 32.70 15.72 8.30
C PHE A 236 33.14 15.33 9.73
N GLU A 237 34.35 14.76 9.88
CA GLU A 237 35.07 14.79 11.16
C GLU A 237 35.64 16.20 11.41
N PRO A 238 35.35 16.86 12.55
CA PRO A 238 36.01 18.10 12.86
C PRO A 238 37.45 17.80 13.30
N LYS A 239 38.43 18.18 12.47
CA LYS A 239 39.83 18.26 12.88
C LYS A 239 39.98 19.31 13.99
N CYS A 240 40.05 18.88 15.23
CA CYS A 240 40.51 19.72 16.33
C CYS A 240 42.00 20.08 16.10
N LYS A 241 42.26 21.31 15.74
CA LYS A 241 43.59 21.90 15.79
C LYS A 241 44.00 22.05 17.25
N GLY A 242 45.14 21.46 17.60
CA GLY A 242 45.75 21.58 18.91
C GLY A 242 46.15 22.99 19.25
N THR A 243 45.98 23.34 20.50
CA THR A 243 46.75 24.41 21.17
C THR A 243 47.46 23.82 22.37
N ALA A 244 48.75 24.20 22.43
CA ALA A 244 49.73 23.74 23.37
C ALA A 244 49.50 24.24 24.80
N GLY A 245 49.83 23.38 25.75
CA GLY A 245 50.57 23.71 26.94
C GLY A 245 49.89 24.51 28.05
N LEU A 246 49.61 23.83 29.16
CA LEU A 246 50.04 24.33 30.48
C LEU A 246 49.93 23.17 31.50
N LYS A 247 51.11 22.86 32.06
CA LYS A 247 51.26 21.99 33.22
C LYS A 247 50.68 22.63 34.46
N HIS A 248 49.92 21.92 35.25
CA HIS A 248 49.92 22.07 36.71
C HIS A 248 49.58 20.75 37.41
N SER A 249 50.34 20.52 38.42
CA SER A 249 50.55 19.39 39.31
C SER A 249 49.31 18.95 40.10
N ILE A 250 49.39 17.62 40.39
CA ILE A 250 48.56 16.85 41.32
C ILE A 250 48.71 17.38 42.77
N PRO A 251 47.71 17.21 43.65
CA PRO A 251 47.92 16.25 44.72
C PRO A 251 46.76 15.25 44.96
N ASP A 252 47.18 14.10 45.45
CA ASP A 252 46.41 12.96 45.93
C ASP A 252 45.51 13.23 47.15
N ASN A 253 44.66 12.25 47.35
CA ASN A 253 43.85 11.92 48.55
C ASN A 253 42.45 12.51 48.65
N VAL A 254 41.47 11.59 48.64
CA VAL A 254 40.74 11.12 49.83
C VAL A 254 39.76 10.01 49.47
N LYS A 255 39.77 8.98 50.33
CA LYS A 255 39.00 7.75 50.38
C LYS A 255 37.48 7.93 50.58
N LEU A 256 36.77 6.95 50.05
CA LEU A 256 35.67 6.16 50.62
C LEU A 256 34.65 6.81 51.56
N ILE A 257 33.39 6.84 51.21
CA ILE A 257 32.35 5.91 51.76
C ILE A 257 31.34 5.61 50.68
#